data_8bfb5e82f9c756823957a04322026c32
#
_entry.id   8bfb5e82f9c756823957a04322026c32
#
_cell.length_a   1.000
_cell.length_b   1.000
_cell.length_c   1.000
_cell.angle_alpha   90.00
_cell.angle_beta   90.00
_cell.angle_gamma   90.00
#
_symmetry.space_group_name_H-M   'P 1'
#
loop_
_entity.id
_entity.type
_entity.pdbx_description
1 polymer ?
#
loop_
_entity_poly.entity_id
_entity_poly.type
_entity_poly.pdbx_seq_one_letter_code
_entity_poly.pdbx_strand_id
1 'polypeptide(L)'
;MDYEKIISDFVKNRAGEFIITDRQGNILYRNGVEDFTDEQWSAWSAFNIDTETIDHEEDWEISDRAGGNYYTARSLPVNQDGTDVILHHVYNTSQYATLLRDVSGYLKDWRELSAFQTAMLEKLSGNYESCLPVVLKYFKVSSVVMYIGRGRKMERHLLDKETKSIQSVRIEREDVFAATKGEFRKLPDLGDKDYLCYICDSAIHGTDYSLYLYADGLEDDDNFSMHYNVIKLFIENGLLREQITYESEHDKLTGLYNKGKYMSMLSDFMAKQNQVAIYNMDVNYLKRTNDNLGHEAGDALLVKAGRSLQAVERDNVYGFRMGGDEFMLLGWDLTEAEAEKLKKDWEDALAKLNENKDEVECVIACGLAYGKDDFDLKELLKLADDRMYENKVAIKISRGDDPNAR
;
A
#
# COMPACT_ATOMS: atom_id res chain seq x y z
N MET A 1 11.06 47.11 -57.80
CA MET A 1 11.10 45.73 -57.38
C MET A 1 9.66 45.31 -57.07
N ASP A 2 9.22 44.14 -57.55
CA ASP A 2 7.87 43.64 -57.28
C ASP A 2 7.92 42.73 -56.07
N TYR A 3 7.67 43.29 -54.89
CA TYR A 3 7.75 42.58 -53.62
C TYR A 3 6.67 41.47 -53.47
N GLU A 4 5.47 41.66 -54.06
CA GLU A 4 4.42 40.65 -54.07
C GLU A 4 4.82 39.42 -54.88
N LYS A 5 5.55 39.61 -55.97
CA LYS A 5 6.09 38.54 -56.77
C LYS A 5 7.16 37.77 -56.00
N ILE A 6 8.01 38.41 -55.21
CA ILE A 6 9.00 37.76 -54.37
C ILE A 6 8.25 36.83 -53.39
N ILE A 7 7.22 37.34 -52.70
CA ILE A 7 6.45 36.51 -51.76
C ILE A 7 5.80 35.33 -52.50
N SER A 8 5.21 35.54 -53.65
CA SER A 8 4.53 34.48 -54.40
C SER A 8 5.48 33.40 -54.94
N ASP A 9 6.70 33.76 -55.26
CA ASP A 9 7.71 32.84 -55.82
C ASP A 9 8.36 31.97 -54.76
N PHE A 10 8.51 32.47 -53.52
CA PHE A 10 9.22 31.78 -52.45
C PHE A 10 8.35 31.19 -51.38
N VAL A 11 7.07 31.58 -51.24
CA VAL A 11 6.18 31.13 -50.17
C VAL A 11 4.95 30.41 -50.71
N LYS A 12 4.85 29.10 -50.45
CA LYS A 12 3.70 28.27 -50.85
C LYS A 12 2.46 28.49 -50.00
N ASN A 13 2.63 28.85 -48.72
CA ASN A 13 1.54 29.12 -47.79
C ASN A 13 1.58 30.61 -47.39
N ARG A 14 0.50 31.33 -47.66
CA ARG A 14 0.41 32.79 -47.42
C ARG A 14 -0.18 33.13 -46.05
N ALA A 15 -0.24 32.18 -45.13
CA ALA A 15 -0.63 32.48 -43.75
C ALA A 15 0.56 33.06 -42.97
N GLY A 16 0.35 34.15 -42.26
CA GLY A 16 1.38 34.89 -41.54
C GLY A 16 1.70 36.25 -42.18
N GLU A 17 2.62 36.93 -41.57
CA GLU A 17 3.06 38.26 -41.98
C GLU A 17 4.40 38.19 -42.76
N PHE A 18 4.52 39.00 -43.81
CA PHE A 18 5.73 39.03 -44.64
C PHE A 18 6.39 40.40 -44.53
N ILE A 19 7.66 40.40 -44.24
CA ILE A 19 8.49 41.60 -44.17
C ILE A 19 9.68 41.40 -45.10
N ILE A 20 9.98 42.41 -45.92
CA ILE A 20 11.17 42.42 -46.73
C ILE A 20 12.07 43.55 -46.24
N THR A 21 13.32 43.25 -45.95
CA THR A 21 14.33 44.21 -45.50
C THR A 21 15.49 44.26 -46.45
N ASP A 22 16.24 45.36 -46.41
CA ASP A 22 17.61 45.38 -46.97
C ASP A 22 18.57 44.58 -46.02
N ARG A 23 19.84 44.52 -46.44
CA ARG A 23 20.89 43.85 -45.60
C ARG A 23 21.18 44.57 -44.28
N GLN A 24 20.81 45.84 -44.17
CA GLN A 24 20.96 46.67 -42.98
C GLN A 24 19.75 46.53 -42.03
N GLY A 25 18.73 45.72 -42.41
CA GLY A 25 17.54 45.48 -41.62
C GLY A 25 16.44 46.55 -41.78
N ASN A 26 16.58 47.51 -42.72
CA ASN A 26 15.55 48.51 -43.00
C ASN A 26 14.37 47.85 -43.72
N ILE A 27 13.14 48.12 -43.29
CA ILE A 27 11.92 47.58 -43.89
C ILE A 27 11.71 48.24 -45.26
N LEU A 28 11.66 47.44 -46.31
CA LEU A 28 11.35 47.85 -47.67
C LEU A 28 9.90 47.57 -48.06
N TYR A 29 9.32 46.53 -47.51
CA TYR A 29 7.94 46.10 -47.75
C TYR A 29 7.40 45.28 -46.61
N ARG A 30 6.09 45.37 -46.34
CA ARG A 30 5.37 44.59 -45.37
C ARG A 30 3.97 44.23 -45.89
N ASN A 31 3.57 42.99 -45.72
CA ASN A 31 2.25 42.51 -46.07
C ASN A 31 1.79 41.46 -45.04
N GLY A 32 0.61 41.65 -44.44
CA GLY A 32 0.03 40.74 -43.46
C GLY A 32 -0.92 41.44 -42.52
N VAL A 33 -1.41 40.68 -41.51
CA VAL A 33 -2.24 41.19 -40.42
C VAL A 33 -1.32 41.81 -39.37
N GLU A 34 -1.58 43.02 -38.96
CA GLU A 34 -0.74 43.75 -38.02
C GLU A 34 -0.92 43.26 -36.57
N ASP A 35 -0.21 42.21 -36.25
CA ASP A 35 -0.09 41.75 -34.82
C ASP A 35 0.97 42.57 -34.06
N PHE A 36 1.83 43.35 -34.76
CA PHE A 36 2.87 44.18 -34.18
C PHE A 36 3.23 45.36 -35.11
N THR A 37 3.86 46.42 -34.57
CA THR A 37 4.25 47.62 -35.30
C THR A 37 5.63 47.45 -35.93
N ASP A 38 5.97 48.34 -36.93
CA ASP A 38 7.30 48.40 -37.52
C ASP A 38 8.39 48.71 -36.49
N GLU A 39 8.05 49.50 -35.45
CA GLU A 39 8.97 49.81 -34.36
C GLU A 39 9.26 48.55 -33.50
N GLN A 40 8.23 47.77 -33.25
CA GLN A 40 8.38 46.51 -32.53
C GLN A 40 9.22 45.52 -33.34
N TRP A 41 8.94 45.38 -34.62
CA TRP A 41 9.76 44.54 -35.51
C TRP A 41 11.23 44.98 -35.51
N SER A 42 11.50 46.27 -35.73
CA SER A 42 12.86 46.80 -35.74
C SER A 42 13.59 46.57 -34.42
N ALA A 43 12.90 46.71 -33.28
CA ALA A 43 13.47 46.44 -31.98
C ALA A 43 13.77 44.95 -31.76
N TRP A 44 12.90 44.06 -32.23
CA TRP A 44 13.07 42.61 -32.06
C TRP A 44 14.10 42.03 -33.02
N SER A 45 14.05 42.42 -34.28
CA SER A 45 14.97 41.94 -35.32
C SER A 45 16.41 42.35 -35.03
N ALA A 46 16.65 43.57 -34.54
CA ALA A 46 17.98 44.06 -34.18
C ALA A 46 18.69 43.16 -33.10
N PHE A 47 17.94 42.47 -32.27
CA PHE A 47 18.49 41.59 -31.23
C PHE A 47 18.61 40.11 -31.65
N ASN A 48 17.75 39.67 -32.59
CA ASN A 48 17.55 38.23 -32.83
C ASN A 48 17.93 37.85 -34.27
N ILE A 49 17.97 38.77 -35.22
CA ILE A 49 18.20 38.48 -36.64
C ILE A 49 19.40 39.27 -37.15
N ASP A 50 20.45 38.57 -37.50
CA ASP A 50 21.62 39.19 -38.17
C ASP A 50 21.43 39.17 -39.69
N THR A 51 20.72 40.18 -40.17
CA THR A 51 20.39 40.30 -41.60
C THR A 51 21.62 40.46 -42.52
N GLU A 52 22.78 40.88 -41.98
CA GLU A 52 24.00 41.02 -42.76
C GLU A 52 24.62 39.68 -43.14
N THR A 53 24.50 38.69 -42.26
CA THR A 53 25.16 37.37 -42.40
C THR A 53 24.25 36.28 -42.99
N ILE A 54 22.95 36.51 -43.12
CA ILE A 54 22.03 35.51 -43.68
C ILE A 54 22.42 35.20 -45.13
N ASP A 55 22.87 33.99 -45.39
CA ASP A 55 23.23 33.46 -46.70
C ASP A 55 22.39 32.26 -47.15
N HIS A 56 21.58 31.72 -46.25
CA HIS A 56 20.63 30.63 -46.46
C HIS A 56 19.35 30.85 -45.66
N GLU A 57 18.37 29.95 -45.76
CA GLU A 57 17.12 30.00 -44.98
C GLU A 57 17.40 29.68 -43.48
N GLU A 58 17.00 30.59 -42.62
CA GLU A 58 17.15 30.45 -41.15
C GLU A 58 15.86 30.75 -40.39
N ASP A 59 15.62 30.04 -39.30
CA ASP A 59 14.50 30.25 -38.39
C ASP A 59 14.96 30.98 -37.12
N TRP A 60 14.26 32.04 -36.74
CA TRP A 60 14.53 32.87 -35.55
C TRP A 60 13.35 32.90 -34.63
N GLU A 61 13.61 32.70 -33.34
CA GLU A 61 12.59 32.85 -32.31
C GLU A 61 12.60 34.27 -31.73
N ILE A 62 11.45 34.92 -31.75
CA ILE A 62 11.26 36.28 -31.26
C ILE A 62 10.24 36.22 -30.10
N SER A 63 10.60 36.77 -28.93
CA SER A 63 9.68 36.91 -27.83
C SER A 63 9.40 38.37 -27.49
N ASP A 64 8.14 38.78 -27.53
CA ASP A 64 7.69 40.06 -26.99
C ASP A 64 7.51 39.88 -25.47
N ARG A 65 8.53 40.25 -24.68
CA ARG A 65 8.50 40.14 -23.21
C ARG A 65 7.46 41.07 -22.58
N ALA A 66 7.07 42.15 -23.24
CA ALA A 66 6.10 43.10 -22.70
C ALA A 66 4.66 42.69 -23.01
N GLY A 67 4.41 42.09 -24.18
CA GLY A 67 3.08 41.63 -24.59
C GLY A 67 2.82 40.16 -24.35
N GLY A 68 3.82 39.38 -23.95
CA GLY A 68 3.68 37.92 -23.74
C GLY A 68 3.51 37.12 -25.03
N ASN A 69 3.77 37.69 -26.18
CA ASN A 69 3.64 37.04 -27.47
C ASN A 69 4.96 36.39 -27.93
N TYR A 70 4.83 35.30 -28.66
CA TYR A 70 5.94 34.56 -29.25
C TYR A 70 5.74 34.50 -30.76
N TYR A 71 6.80 34.80 -31.51
CA TYR A 71 6.82 34.77 -32.98
C TYR A 71 8.01 33.91 -33.43
N THR A 72 7.84 33.29 -34.59
CA THR A 72 8.94 32.68 -35.33
C THR A 72 9.08 33.41 -36.64
N ALA A 73 10.27 33.90 -36.95
CA ALA A 73 10.58 34.53 -38.24
C ALA A 73 11.48 33.58 -39.03
N ARG A 74 10.99 33.12 -40.19
CA ARG A 74 11.79 32.39 -41.16
C ARG A 74 12.36 33.40 -42.15
N SER A 75 13.66 33.54 -42.21
CA SER A 75 14.38 34.54 -42.99
C SER A 75 15.10 33.86 -44.15
N LEU A 76 14.90 34.38 -45.35
CA LEU A 76 15.45 33.86 -46.58
C LEU A 76 16.11 35.00 -47.40
N PRO A 77 17.39 34.89 -47.77
CA PRO A 77 18.02 35.86 -48.69
C PRO A 77 17.49 35.67 -50.09
N VAL A 78 17.12 36.76 -50.73
CA VAL A 78 16.60 36.79 -52.12
C VAL A 78 17.34 37.83 -52.94
N ASN A 79 17.85 37.41 -54.08
CA ASN A 79 18.40 38.32 -55.07
C ASN A 79 17.39 38.48 -56.20
N GLN A 80 16.92 39.73 -56.47
CA GLN A 80 16.05 40.04 -57.60
C GLN A 80 16.59 41.25 -58.34
N ASP A 81 16.82 41.06 -59.57
CA ASP A 81 17.34 42.12 -60.53
C ASP A 81 18.64 42.82 -60.03
N GLY A 82 19.50 42.03 -59.34
CA GLY A 82 20.78 42.54 -58.84
C GLY A 82 20.68 43.27 -57.48
N THR A 83 19.50 43.26 -56.84
CA THR A 83 19.31 43.80 -55.49
C THR A 83 19.11 42.65 -54.48
N ASP A 84 19.95 42.63 -53.45
CA ASP A 84 19.86 41.66 -52.36
C ASP A 84 18.91 42.18 -51.30
N VAL A 85 17.93 41.36 -50.97
CA VAL A 85 16.95 41.60 -49.89
C VAL A 85 16.77 40.35 -49.04
N ILE A 86 16.23 40.51 -47.83
CA ILE A 86 15.87 39.41 -46.97
C ILE A 86 14.35 39.37 -46.88
N LEU A 87 13.77 38.22 -47.23
CA LEU A 87 12.36 37.93 -47.02
C LEU A 87 12.18 37.27 -45.66
N HIS A 88 11.44 37.88 -44.75
CA HIS A 88 11.06 37.33 -43.46
C HIS A 88 9.60 36.91 -43.53
N HIS A 89 9.32 35.65 -43.25
CA HIS A 89 7.97 35.13 -43.01
C HIS A 89 7.75 34.97 -41.54
N VAL A 90 6.87 35.76 -40.94
CA VAL A 90 6.66 35.86 -39.50
C VAL A 90 5.34 35.22 -39.11
N TYR A 91 5.37 34.32 -38.15
CA TYR A 91 4.16 33.66 -37.61
C TYR A 91 4.03 33.96 -36.14
N ASN A 92 2.82 34.22 -35.67
CA ASN A 92 2.51 34.25 -34.29
C ASN A 92 2.45 32.80 -33.74
N THR A 93 3.40 32.45 -32.90
CA THR A 93 3.52 31.10 -32.30
C THR A 93 3.06 31.05 -30.86
N SER A 94 2.45 32.12 -30.32
CA SER A 94 2.00 32.21 -28.93
C SER A 94 1.09 31.06 -28.51
N GLN A 95 0.16 30.68 -29.38
CA GLN A 95 -0.74 29.54 -29.10
C GLN A 95 0.03 28.21 -29.01
N TYR A 96 1.03 28.03 -29.86
CA TYR A 96 1.86 26.82 -29.82
C TYR A 96 2.79 26.79 -28.60
N ALA A 97 3.33 27.95 -28.20
CA ALA A 97 4.15 28.07 -27.00
C ALA A 97 3.35 27.78 -25.74
N THR A 98 2.10 28.24 -25.66
CA THR A 98 1.19 27.90 -24.56
C THR A 98 0.87 26.41 -24.56
N LEU A 99 0.48 25.85 -25.72
CA LEU A 99 0.20 24.42 -25.85
C LEU A 99 1.40 23.54 -25.45
N LEU A 100 2.61 23.91 -25.89
CA LEU A 100 3.84 23.18 -25.53
C LEU A 100 4.13 23.27 -24.04
N ARG A 101 3.84 24.41 -23.40
CA ARG A 101 3.98 24.56 -21.95
C ARG A 101 3.01 23.65 -21.21
N ASP A 102 1.74 23.64 -21.64
CA ASP A 102 0.70 22.80 -21.04
C ASP A 102 1.03 21.31 -21.22
N VAL A 103 1.41 20.90 -22.43
CA VAL A 103 1.83 19.51 -22.70
C VAL A 103 3.05 19.13 -21.87
N SER A 104 4.03 20.03 -21.71
CA SER A 104 5.20 19.79 -20.87
C SER A 104 4.83 19.65 -19.40
N GLY A 105 3.85 20.44 -18.92
CA GLY A 105 3.27 20.31 -17.59
C GLY A 105 2.65 18.92 -17.39
N TYR A 106 1.73 18.53 -18.27
CA TYR A 106 1.08 17.21 -18.22
C TYR A 106 2.09 16.05 -18.28
N LEU A 107 3.13 16.16 -19.12
CA LEU A 107 4.19 15.14 -19.20
C LEU A 107 5.00 15.03 -17.91
N LYS A 108 5.24 16.15 -17.24
CA LYS A 108 5.91 16.16 -15.94
C LYS A 108 5.06 15.48 -14.88
N ASP A 109 3.78 15.87 -14.76
CA ASP A 109 2.84 15.29 -13.79
C ASP A 109 2.68 13.78 -14.04
N TRP A 110 2.56 13.37 -15.30
CA TRP A 110 2.48 11.95 -15.67
C TRP A 110 3.75 11.18 -15.30
N ARG A 111 4.94 11.76 -15.47
CA ARG A 111 6.21 11.13 -15.07
C ARG A 111 6.29 10.97 -13.55
N GLU A 112 5.86 11.97 -12.79
CA GLU A 112 5.84 11.91 -11.33
C GLU A 112 4.86 10.84 -10.85
N LEU A 113 3.66 10.77 -11.41
CA LEU A 113 2.68 9.72 -11.09
C LEU A 113 3.20 8.32 -11.45
N SER A 114 3.80 8.16 -12.63
CA SER A 114 4.37 6.87 -13.06
C SER A 114 5.52 6.42 -12.14
N ALA A 115 6.39 7.33 -11.73
CA ALA A 115 7.45 7.04 -10.78
C ALA A 115 6.90 6.65 -9.39
N PHE A 116 5.86 7.33 -8.92
CA PHE A 116 5.15 6.99 -7.69
C PHE A 116 4.53 5.59 -7.78
N GLN A 117 3.81 5.29 -8.86
CA GLN A 117 3.21 3.96 -9.08
C GLN A 117 4.27 2.86 -9.06
N THR A 118 5.40 3.08 -9.74
CA THR A 118 6.52 2.11 -9.74
C THR A 118 7.06 1.89 -8.33
N ALA A 119 7.28 2.96 -7.57
CA ALA A 119 7.74 2.85 -6.19
C ALA A 119 6.75 2.12 -5.28
N MET A 120 5.44 2.29 -5.50
CA MET A 120 4.39 1.54 -4.80
C MET A 120 4.40 0.06 -5.18
N LEU A 121 4.57 -0.27 -6.47
CA LEU A 121 4.65 -1.65 -6.96
C LEU A 121 5.84 -2.41 -6.36
N GLU A 122 6.98 -1.76 -6.16
CA GLU A 122 8.14 -2.35 -5.49
C GLU A 122 7.87 -2.75 -4.03
N LYS A 123 6.83 -2.16 -3.41
CA LYS A 123 6.42 -2.46 -2.04
C LYS A 123 5.29 -3.48 -1.93
N LEU A 124 4.78 -4.00 -3.05
CA LEU A 124 3.64 -4.93 -3.06
C LEU A 124 3.87 -6.24 -2.29
N SER A 125 5.11 -6.68 -2.11
CA SER A 125 5.43 -7.86 -1.29
C SER A 125 5.40 -7.58 0.22
N GLY A 126 5.40 -6.31 0.63
CA GLY A 126 5.31 -5.89 2.03
C GLY A 126 3.87 -5.80 2.51
N ASN A 127 3.70 -5.46 3.78
CA ASN A 127 2.40 -5.16 4.37
C ASN A 127 1.88 -3.80 3.89
N TYR A 128 0.63 -3.46 4.24
CA TYR A 128 0.00 -2.19 3.86
C TYR A 128 0.77 -0.96 4.35
N GLU A 129 1.40 -0.99 5.51
CA GLU A 129 2.20 0.11 6.04
C GLU A 129 3.47 0.39 5.23
N SER A 130 3.90 -0.54 4.38
CA SER A 130 5.07 -0.36 3.53
C SER A 130 4.91 0.75 2.48
N CYS A 131 3.68 1.28 2.28
CA CYS A 131 3.44 2.47 1.46
C CYS A 131 3.90 3.78 2.13
N LEU A 132 3.97 3.84 3.46
CA LEU A 132 4.27 5.09 4.20
C LEU A 132 5.56 5.78 3.76
N PRO A 133 6.70 5.08 3.56
CA PRO A 133 7.92 5.70 3.04
C PRO A 133 7.77 6.30 1.64
N VAL A 134 6.96 5.68 0.79
CA VAL A 134 6.68 6.17 -0.55
C VAL A 134 5.86 7.46 -0.47
N VAL A 135 4.78 7.44 0.31
CA VAL A 135 3.93 8.62 0.55
C VAL A 135 4.75 9.77 1.14
N LEU A 136 5.53 9.52 2.19
CA LEU A 136 6.38 10.53 2.84
C LEU A 136 7.31 11.21 1.83
N LYS A 137 7.97 10.41 0.97
CA LYS A 137 8.93 10.90 -0.01
C LYS A 137 8.29 11.71 -1.12
N TYR A 138 7.23 11.18 -1.75
CA TYR A 138 6.63 11.79 -2.93
C TYR A 138 5.76 13.00 -2.60
N PHE A 139 5.08 12.99 -1.46
CA PHE A 139 4.29 14.13 -0.99
C PHE A 139 5.14 15.18 -0.28
N LYS A 140 6.43 14.89 -0.02
CA LYS A 140 7.38 15.80 0.65
C LYS A 140 6.88 16.27 2.02
N VAL A 141 6.06 15.44 2.67
CA VAL A 141 5.52 15.72 4.01
C VAL A 141 6.52 15.39 5.11
N SER A 142 6.31 15.95 6.31
CA SER A 142 7.18 15.72 7.46
C SER A 142 6.84 14.45 8.21
N SER A 143 5.54 14.08 8.25
CA SER A 143 5.11 12.80 8.81
C SER A 143 3.86 12.26 8.12
N VAL A 144 3.71 10.94 8.17
CA VAL A 144 2.55 10.18 7.68
C VAL A 144 2.07 9.28 8.79
N VAL A 145 0.77 9.29 9.05
CA VAL A 145 0.14 8.49 10.10
C VAL A 145 -0.97 7.66 9.47
N MET A 146 -0.92 6.36 9.67
CA MET A 146 -1.97 5.44 9.24
C MET A 146 -2.61 4.80 10.46
N TYR A 147 -3.94 4.81 10.50
CA TYR A 147 -4.71 4.06 11.47
C TYR A 147 -5.44 2.94 10.74
N ILE A 148 -5.44 1.77 11.33
CA ILE A 148 -6.18 0.60 10.86
C ILE A 148 -6.87 -0.04 12.04
N GLY A 149 -8.15 -0.38 11.87
CA GLY A 149 -8.92 -0.98 12.95
C GLY A 149 -10.03 -1.88 12.48
N ARG A 150 -10.27 -2.93 13.27
CA ARG A 150 -11.44 -3.80 13.16
C ARG A 150 -11.98 -4.11 14.55
N GLY A 151 -13.13 -3.54 14.88
CA GLY A 151 -13.72 -3.64 16.21
C GLY A 151 -12.79 -3.04 17.27
N ARG A 152 -12.36 -3.86 18.27
CA ARG A 152 -11.46 -3.41 19.34
C ARG A 152 -9.96 -3.52 19.03
N LYS A 153 -9.61 -4.07 17.87
CA LYS A 153 -8.21 -4.19 17.44
C LYS A 153 -7.89 -3.02 16.52
N MET A 154 -7.19 -2.03 17.03
CA MET A 154 -6.77 -0.85 16.29
C MET A 154 -5.28 -0.64 16.44
N GLU A 155 -4.64 -0.25 15.35
CA GLU A 155 -3.20 0.01 15.29
C GLU A 155 -2.95 1.36 14.63
N ARG A 156 -1.93 2.06 15.12
CA ARG A 156 -1.39 3.27 14.53
C ARG A 156 0.02 2.98 14.02
N HIS A 157 0.27 3.31 12.77
CA HIS A 157 1.59 3.28 12.15
C HIS A 157 2.01 4.72 11.85
N LEU A 158 3.06 5.19 12.49
CA LEU A 158 3.63 6.53 12.31
C LEU A 158 4.98 6.41 11.62
N LEU A 159 5.17 7.16 10.55
CA LEU A 159 6.48 7.41 9.97
C LEU A 159 6.76 8.91 9.97
N ASP A 160 7.81 9.29 10.65
CA ASP A 160 8.32 10.65 10.70
C ASP A 160 9.64 10.75 9.91
N LYS A 161 9.86 11.89 9.26
CA LYS A 161 11.06 12.16 8.48
C LYS A 161 12.35 12.09 9.31
N GLU A 162 12.26 12.38 10.62
CA GLU A 162 13.40 12.36 11.53
C GLU A 162 13.74 10.94 11.98
N THR A 163 12.73 10.16 12.34
CA THR A 163 12.92 8.79 12.87
C THR A 163 13.26 7.76 11.78
N LYS A 164 12.80 7.98 10.55
CA LYS A 164 13.02 7.11 9.37
C LYS A 164 12.59 5.65 9.54
N SER A 165 11.89 5.33 10.61
CA SER A 165 11.36 3.99 10.90
C SER A 165 9.88 4.08 11.23
N ILE A 166 9.12 3.07 10.81
CA ILE A 166 7.69 2.96 11.12
C ILE A 166 7.57 2.56 12.60
N GLN A 167 6.81 3.35 13.34
CA GLN A 167 6.46 3.06 14.73
C GLN A 167 5.02 2.57 14.78
N SER A 168 4.82 1.33 15.19
CA SER A 168 3.50 0.70 15.28
C SER A 168 3.09 0.54 16.74
N VAL A 169 1.89 1.00 17.08
CA VAL A 169 1.35 1.00 18.44
C VAL A 169 -0.12 0.59 18.39
N ARG A 170 -0.55 -0.30 19.30
CA ARG A 170 -1.97 -0.58 19.51
C ARG A 170 -2.65 0.60 20.20
N ILE A 171 -3.85 0.91 19.76
CA ILE A 171 -4.68 2.00 20.29
C ILE A 171 -6.08 1.52 20.59
N GLU A 172 -6.79 2.23 21.48
CA GLU A 172 -8.17 1.89 21.88
C GLU A 172 -9.17 3.01 21.51
N ARG A 173 -8.85 3.84 20.50
CA ARG A 173 -9.68 4.99 20.12
C ARG A 173 -10.19 4.87 18.70
N GLU A 174 -11.51 5.05 18.55
CA GLU A 174 -12.22 4.96 17.25
C GLU A 174 -12.43 6.33 16.59
N ASP A 175 -12.25 7.44 17.29
CA ASP A 175 -12.50 8.80 16.80
C ASP A 175 -11.62 9.20 15.59
N VAL A 176 -10.51 8.52 15.39
CA VAL A 176 -9.61 8.71 14.24
C VAL A 176 -10.22 8.32 12.90
N PHE A 177 -11.28 7.50 12.89
CA PHE A 177 -12.00 7.09 11.68
C PHE A 177 -13.24 7.98 11.39
N ALA A 178 -13.54 8.95 12.25
CA ALA A 178 -14.67 9.84 12.07
C ALA A 178 -14.33 11.11 11.26
N ALA A 179 -13.13 11.19 10.67
CA ALA A 179 -12.71 12.32 9.87
C ALA A 179 -13.24 12.26 8.43
N THR A 180 -13.36 13.42 7.82
CA THR A 180 -13.69 13.54 6.39
C THR A 180 -12.41 13.85 5.60
N LYS A 181 -12.30 13.31 4.38
CA LYS A 181 -11.20 13.66 3.47
C LYS A 181 -11.11 15.18 3.29
N GLY A 182 -9.90 15.73 3.37
CA GLY A 182 -9.62 17.18 3.32
C GLY A 182 -9.70 17.89 4.67
N GLU A 183 -10.18 17.21 5.73
CA GLU A 183 -10.28 17.79 7.07
C GLU A 183 -8.91 17.84 7.76
N PHE A 184 -8.59 18.99 8.36
CA PHE A 184 -7.44 19.14 9.24
C PHE A 184 -7.86 18.89 10.69
N ARG A 185 -7.10 18.06 11.40
CA ARG A 185 -7.37 17.78 12.81
C ARG A 185 -6.14 17.38 13.60
N LYS A 186 -6.21 17.59 14.90
CA LYS A 186 -5.20 17.10 15.84
C LYS A 186 -5.41 15.61 16.09
N LEU A 187 -4.34 14.84 15.98
CA LEU A 187 -4.37 13.41 16.25
C LEU A 187 -3.96 13.11 17.69
N PRO A 188 -4.61 12.12 18.33
CA PRO A 188 -4.28 11.71 19.68
C PRO A 188 -2.80 11.34 19.82
N ASP A 189 -2.17 11.78 20.92
CA ASP A 189 -0.80 11.43 21.29
C ASP A 189 0.30 11.90 20.31
N LEU A 190 -0.03 12.80 19.34
CA LEU A 190 0.91 13.33 18.36
C LEU A 190 1.15 14.86 18.51
N GLY A 191 0.79 15.42 19.66
CA GLY A 191 1.01 16.83 19.99
C GLY A 191 0.00 17.77 19.33
N ASP A 192 0.37 19.05 19.20
CA ASP A 192 -0.49 20.15 18.77
C ASP A 192 -0.49 20.38 17.24
N LYS A 193 -0.09 19.40 16.47
CA LYS A 193 0.00 19.48 15.00
C LYS A 193 -1.35 19.17 14.37
N ASP A 194 -1.73 19.96 13.34
CA ASP A 194 -2.92 19.71 12.54
C ASP A 194 -2.55 18.81 11.35
N TYR A 195 -3.11 17.62 11.31
CA TYR A 195 -2.91 16.63 10.27
C TYR A 195 -4.05 16.67 9.25
N LEU A 196 -3.70 16.67 7.97
CA LEU A 196 -4.67 16.55 6.88
C LEU A 196 -5.15 15.10 6.78
N CYS A 197 -6.45 14.87 6.89
CA CYS A 197 -7.07 13.58 6.57
C CYS A 197 -7.06 13.37 5.06
N TYR A 198 -6.15 12.54 4.59
CA TYR A 198 -6.00 12.26 3.16
C TYR A 198 -6.90 11.11 2.68
N ILE A 199 -6.97 10.04 3.47
CA ILE A 199 -7.87 8.90 3.24
C ILE A 199 -8.59 8.57 4.53
N CYS A 200 -9.90 8.32 4.45
CA CYS A 200 -10.69 7.72 5.51
C CYS A 200 -11.76 6.86 4.86
N ASP A 201 -11.65 5.54 4.98
CA ASP A 201 -12.52 4.60 4.28
C ASP A 201 -12.61 3.26 5.03
N SER A 202 -13.52 2.42 4.61
CA SER A 202 -13.65 1.04 5.08
C SER A 202 -13.29 0.06 3.97
N ALA A 203 -12.37 -0.84 4.28
CA ALA A 203 -11.99 -1.91 3.36
C ALA A 203 -13.04 -3.04 3.37
N ILE A 204 -12.91 -3.92 2.40
CA ILE A 204 -13.66 -5.19 2.36
C ILE A 204 -13.51 -5.90 3.71
N HIS A 205 -14.60 -6.45 4.24
CA HIS A 205 -14.68 -7.12 5.56
C HIS A 205 -14.69 -6.20 6.80
N GLY A 206 -14.99 -4.89 6.63
CA GLY A 206 -15.24 -3.98 7.75
C GLY A 206 -13.99 -3.64 8.58
N THR A 207 -12.84 -3.55 7.92
CA THR A 207 -11.64 -2.95 8.49
C THR A 207 -11.61 -1.49 8.09
N ASP A 208 -11.70 -0.59 9.07
CA ASP A 208 -11.59 0.84 8.86
C ASP A 208 -10.11 1.24 8.77
N TYR A 209 -9.80 2.16 7.88
CA TYR A 209 -8.46 2.70 7.76
C TYR A 209 -8.49 4.20 7.45
N SER A 210 -7.49 4.91 7.95
CA SER A 210 -7.29 6.33 7.65
C SER A 210 -5.83 6.66 7.49
N LEU A 211 -5.52 7.59 6.59
CA LEU A 211 -4.19 8.08 6.31
C LEU A 211 -4.16 9.60 6.50
N TYR A 212 -3.27 10.06 7.35
CA TYR A 212 -3.08 11.47 7.68
C TYR A 212 -1.69 11.94 7.28
N LEU A 213 -1.62 13.18 6.78
CA LEU A 213 -0.40 13.82 6.33
C LEU A 213 -0.12 15.07 7.17
N TYR A 214 1.15 15.34 7.45
CA TYR A 214 1.59 16.56 8.09
C TYR A 214 2.83 17.16 7.40
N ALA A 215 2.75 18.45 7.10
CA ALA A 215 3.89 19.32 6.82
C ALA A 215 3.54 20.75 7.24
N ASP A 216 4.54 21.57 7.55
CA ASP A 216 4.31 22.99 7.84
C ASP A 216 3.79 23.69 6.57
N GLY A 217 2.63 24.37 6.70
CA GLY A 217 1.98 25.04 5.58
C GLY A 217 1.37 24.09 4.54
N LEU A 218 1.05 22.84 4.92
CA LEU A 218 0.35 21.90 4.05
C LEU A 218 -1.06 22.43 3.77
N GLU A 219 -1.40 22.50 2.49
CA GLU A 219 -2.76 22.78 2.00
C GLU A 219 -3.30 21.54 1.29
N ASP A 220 -4.63 21.38 1.26
CA ASP A 220 -5.26 20.33 0.47
C ASP A 220 -5.18 20.73 -1.00
N ASP A 221 -4.20 20.18 -1.72
CA ASP A 221 -3.90 20.49 -3.12
C ASP A 221 -4.40 19.35 -4.03
N ASP A 222 -4.92 19.73 -5.19
CA ASP A 222 -5.36 18.80 -6.25
C ASP A 222 -4.25 17.83 -6.70
N ASN A 223 -2.99 18.18 -6.52
CA ASN A 223 -1.85 17.31 -6.80
C ASN A 223 -1.87 16.00 -6.01
N PHE A 224 -2.48 16.00 -4.80
CA PHE A 224 -2.63 14.76 -4.02
C PHE A 224 -3.73 13.85 -4.57
N SER A 225 -4.70 14.39 -5.30
CA SER A 225 -5.86 13.63 -5.79
C SER A 225 -5.46 12.53 -6.79
N MET A 226 -4.43 12.76 -7.61
CA MET A 226 -3.92 11.80 -8.59
C MET A 226 -3.36 10.51 -7.95
N HIS A 227 -2.82 10.60 -6.76
CA HIS A 227 -2.20 9.49 -6.04
C HIS A 227 -3.19 8.71 -5.16
N TYR A 228 -4.34 9.30 -4.87
CA TYR A 228 -5.34 8.77 -3.94
C TYR A 228 -5.73 7.31 -4.24
N ASN A 229 -6.16 7.05 -5.47
CA ASN A 229 -6.60 5.71 -5.85
C ASN A 229 -5.49 4.66 -5.80
N VAL A 230 -4.26 5.05 -6.10
CA VAL A 230 -3.09 4.15 -6.04
C VAL A 230 -2.80 3.74 -4.60
N ILE A 231 -2.80 4.70 -3.67
CA ILE A 231 -2.57 4.44 -2.24
C ILE A 231 -3.73 3.62 -1.66
N LYS A 232 -4.96 4.00 -1.95
CA LYS A 232 -6.16 3.28 -1.52
C LYS A 232 -6.10 1.82 -1.94
N LEU A 233 -5.91 1.55 -3.23
CA LEU A 233 -5.80 0.19 -3.77
C LEU A 233 -4.63 -0.59 -3.14
N PHE A 234 -3.51 0.06 -2.85
CA PHE A 234 -2.37 -0.57 -2.20
C PHE A 234 -2.71 -1.04 -0.79
N ILE A 235 -3.33 -0.17 0.03
CA ILE A 235 -3.75 -0.50 1.39
C ILE A 235 -4.78 -1.64 1.36
N GLU A 236 -5.81 -1.53 0.53
CA GLU A 236 -6.87 -2.55 0.40
C GLU A 236 -6.32 -3.91 -0.04
N ASN A 237 -5.39 -3.94 -1.00
CA ASN A 237 -4.71 -5.17 -1.41
C ASN A 237 -3.85 -5.77 -0.29
N GLY A 238 -3.18 -4.93 0.51
CA GLY A 238 -2.42 -5.37 1.68
C GLY A 238 -3.33 -6.05 2.71
N LEU A 239 -4.43 -5.39 3.07
CA LEU A 239 -5.44 -5.91 4.00
C LEU A 239 -6.10 -7.20 3.48
N LEU A 240 -6.41 -7.25 2.19
CA LEU A 240 -6.96 -8.47 1.57
C LEU A 240 -5.98 -9.64 1.63
N ARG A 241 -4.69 -9.40 1.39
CA ARG A 241 -3.67 -10.45 1.50
C ARG A 241 -3.52 -10.95 2.93
N GLU A 242 -3.52 -10.06 3.93
CA GLU A 242 -3.52 -10.48 5.33
C GLU A 242 -4.73 -11.34 5.66
N GLN A 243 -5.91 -10.94 5.20
CA GLN A 243 -7.13 -11.73 5.40
C GLN A 243 -7.03 -13.12 4.73
N ILE A 244 -6.57 -13.18 3.48
CA ILE A 244 -6.37 -14.45 2.76
C ILE A 244 -5.36 -15.33 3.49
N THR A 245 -4.24 -14.76 3.95
CA THR A 245 -3.23 -15.47 4.71
C THR A 245 -3.83 -16.01 6.01
N TYR A 246 -4.53 -15.16 6.76
CA TYR A 246 -5.21 -15.59 7.98
C TYR A 246 -6.20 -16.72 7.73
N GLU A 247 -7.07 -16.61 6.71
CA GLU A 247 -8.04 -17.65 6.35
C GLU A 247 -7.39 -18.95 5.87
N SER A 248 -6.22 -18.84 5.23
CA SER A 248 -5.47 -20.03 4.78
C SER A 248 -4.74 -20.74 5.90
N GLU A 249 -4.41 -20.04 6.98
CA GLU A 249 -3.63 -20.55 8.11
C GLU A 249 -4.46 -20.92 9.33
N HIS A 250 -5.71 -20.43 9.43
CA HIS A 250 -6.55 -20.63 10.63
C HIS A 250 -7.79 -21.48 10.33
N ASP A 251 -8.28 -22.16 11.38
CA ASP A 251 -9.56 -22.85 11.39
C ASP A 251 -10.70 -21.84 11.63
N LYS A 252 -11.68 -21.83 10.73
CA LYS A 252 -12.77 -20.83 10.75
C LYS A 252 -13.68 -20.93 11.97
N LEU A 253 -13.82 -22.11 12.57
CA LEU A 253 -14.69 -22.33 13.71
C LEU A 253 -14.03 -21.89 15.02
N THR A 254 -12.78 -22.31 15.23
CA THR A 254 -12.08 -22.15 16.49
C THR A 254 -11.14 -20.95 16.55
N GLY A 255 -10.72 -20.44 15.40
CA GLY A 255 -9.73 -19.36 15.29
C GLY A 255 -8.28 -19.78 15.58
N LEU A 256 -8.03 -21.04 15.93
CA LEU A 256 -6.69 -21.61 16.05
C LEU A 256 -6.05 -21.78 14.66
N TYR A 257 -4.74 -22.02 14.63
CA TYR A 257 -4.10 -22.44 13.40
C TYR A 257 -4.68 -23.75 12.87
N ASN A 258 -4.73 -23.89 11.54
CA ASN A 258 -5.24 -25.10 10.90
C ASN A 258 -4.13 -26.15 10.69
N LYS A 259 -4.52 -27.33 10.20
CA LYS A 259 -3.62 -28.42 9.86
C LYS A 259 -2.53 -28.03 8.84
N GLY A 260 -2.85 -27.16 7.87
CA GLY A 260 -1.87 -26.70 6.87
C GLY A 260 -0.73 -25.92 7.54
N LYS A 261 -1.04 -24.98 8.42
CA LYS A 261 -0.06 -24.22 9.20
C LYS A 261 0.75 -25.13 10.14
N TYR A 262 0.08 -26.09 10.80
CA TYR A 262 0.76 -27.08 11.62
C TYR A 262 1.84 -27.84 10.85
N MET A 263 1.50 -28.38 9.67
CA MET A 263 2.45 -29.15 8.85
C MET A 263 3.63 -28.30 8.39
N SER A 264 3.40 -27.05 7.99
CA SER A 264 4.48 -26.12 7.64
C SER A 264 5.39 -25.82 8.82
N MET A 265 4.84 -25.52 9.99
CA MET A 265 5.63 -25.26 11.20
C MET A 265 6.43 -26.49 11.66
N LEU A 266 5.84 -27.66 11.56
CA LEU A 266 6.50 -28.90 11.97
C LEU A 266 7.71 -29.19 11.08
N SER A 267 7.60 -29.05 9.76
CA SER A 267 8.67 -29.35 8.81
C SER A 267 9.76 -28.30 8.81
N ASP A 268 9.39 -27.04 8.84
CA ASP A 268 10.31 -25.93 8.54
C ASP A 268 10.97 -25.37 9.79
N PHE A 269 10.30 -25.45 10.92
CA PHE A 269 10.70 -24.79 12.15
C PHE A 269 10.99 -25.78 13.31
N MET A 270 10.04 -26.63 13.70
CA MET A 270 10.16 -27.44 14.91
C MET A 270 11.33 -28.43 14.87
N ALA A 271 11.64 -28.98 13.69
CA ALA A 271 12.79 -29.88 13.51
C ALA A 271 14.15 -29.24 13.78
N LYS A 272 14.21 -27.90 13.87
CA LYS A 272 15.44 -27.14 14.12
C LYS A 272 15.57 -26.64 15.56
N GLN A 273 14.57 -26.91 16.41
CA GLN A 273 14.57 -26.47 17.81
C GLN A 273 15.30 -27.48 18.70
N ASN A 274 16.00 -27.00 19.73
CA ASN A 274 16.70 -27.85 20.69
C ASN A 274 15.78 -28.40 21.78
N GLN A 275 14.65 -27.73 22.01
CA GLN A 275 13.67 -28.12 23.04
C GLN A 275 12.27 -27.96 22.45
N VAL A 276 11.50 -29.04 22.47
CA VAL A 276 10.15 -29.10 21.91
C VAL A 276 9.21 -29.80 22.84
N ALA A 277 8.05 -29.24 23.07
CA ALA A 277 6.93 -29.86 23.76
C ALA A 277 5.78 -30.02 22.77
N ILE A 278 5.24 -31.23 22.68
CA ILE A 278 4.11 -31.60 21.81
C ILE A 278 2.97 -32.10 22.67
N TYR A 279 1.81 -31.50 22.53
CA TYR A 279 0.60 -31.94 23.20
C TYR A 279 -0.38 -32.41 22.11
N ASN A 280 -0.68 -33.70 22.07
CA ASN A 280 -1.74 -34.24 21.24
C ASN A 280 -3.03 -34.27 22.04
N MET A 281 -4.12 -33.76 21.47
CA MET A 281 -5.37 -33.52 22.20
C MET A 281 -6.58 -33.97 21.39
N ASP A 282 -7.56 -34.55 22.06
CA ASP A 282 -8.79 -35.07 21.43
C ASP A 282 -10.00 -34.68 22.29
N VAL A 283 -11.00 -34.06 21.69
CA VAL A 283 -12.24 -33.65 22.35
C VAL A 283 -13.17 -34.85 22.48
N ASN A 284 -13.37 -35.30 23.70
CA ASN A 284 -14.23 -36.42 23.98
C ASN A 284 -15.72 -36.06 23.81
N TYR A 285 -16.52 -37.06 23.45
CA TYR A 285 -17.97 -36.98 23.37
C TYR A 285 -18.56 -36.06 22.32
N LEU A 286 -17.76 -35.53 21.36
CA LEU A 286 -18.26 -34.67 20.30
C LEU A 286 -19.43 -35.30 19.51
N LYS A 287 -19.29 -36.57 19.11
CA LYS A 287 -20.35 -37.31 18.41
C LYS A 287 -21.62 -37.40 19.25
N ARG A 288 -21.50 -37.77 20.52
CA ARG A 288 -22.64 -37.87 21.45
C ARG A 288 -23.33 -36.51 21.64
N THR A 289 -22.56 -35.43 21.72
CA THR A 289 -23.09 -34.05 21.78
C THR A 289 -23.87 -33.72 20.54
N ASN A 290 -23.31 -33.99 19.34
CA ASN A 290 -23.99 -33.77 18.07
C ASN A 290 -25.29 -34.56 17.94
N ASP A 291 -25.26 -35.86 18.30
CA ASP A 291 -26.41 -36.75 18.19
C ASP A 291 -27.55 -36.37 19.15
N ASN A 292 -27.22 -35.86 20.36
CA ASN A 292 -28.21 -35.55 21.40
C ASN A 292 -28.69 -34.10 21.38
N LEU A 293 -27.80 -33.12 21.01
CA LEU A 293 -28.04 -31.69 21.18
C LEU A 293 -27.91 -30.91 19.86
N GLY A 294 -27.55 -31.59 18.76
CA GLY A 294 -27.37 -30.99 17.43
C GLY A 294 -25.96 -30.43 17.17
N HIS A 295 -25.69 -30.17 15.93
CA HIS A 295 -24.36 -29.71 15.47
C HIS A 295 -23.94 -28.38 16.08
N GLU A 296 -24.86 -27.45 16.36
CA GLU A 296 -24.54 -26.17 17.00
C GLU A 296 -23.91 -26.37 18.39
N ALA A 297 -24.41 -27.37 19.17
CA ALA A 297 -23.84 -27.71 20.46
C ALA A 297 -22.44 -28.34 20.34
N GLY A 298 -22.22 -29.15 19.29
CA GLY A 298 -20.90 -29.68 18.97
C GLY A 298 -19.91 -28.62 18.55
N ASP A 299 -20.36 -27.66 17.74
CA ASP A 299 -19.55 -26.50 17.33
C ASP A 299 -19.18 -25.64 18.54
N ALA A 300 -20.13 -25.39 19.46
CA ALA A 300 -19.86 -24.69 20.71
C ALA A 300 -18.82 -25.42 21.58
N LEU A 301 -18.89 -26.77 21.63
CA LEU A 301 -17.90 -27.61 22.31
C LEU A 301 -16.50 -27.43 21.70
N LEU A 302 -16.37 -27.45 20.38
CA LEU A 302 -15.11 -27.24 19.67
C LEU A 302 -14.58 -25.83 19.85
N VAL A 303 -15.45 -24.81 19.84
CA VAL A 303 -15.06 -23.41 20.12
C VAL A 303 -14.53 -23.30 21.55
N LYS A 304 -15.16 -23.97 22.53
CA LYS A 304 -14.69 -23.99 23.91
C LYS A 304 -13.32 -24.65 24.04
N ALA A 305 -13.08 -25.76 23.34
CA ALA A 305 -11.77 -26.40 23.23
C ALA A 305 -10.73 -25.41 22.64
N GLY A 306 -11.04 -24.74 21.52
CA GLY A 306 -10.17 -23.74 20.93
C GLY A 306 -9.81 -22.62 21.89
N ARG A 307 -10.79 -22.06 22.60
CA ARG A 307 -10.56 -21.01 23.61
C ARG A 307 -9.65 -21.44 24.75
N SER A 308 -9.69 -22.70 25.15
CA SER A 308 -8.81 -23.23 26.20
C SER A 308 -7.35 -23.24 25.77
N LEU A 309 -7.07 -23.55 24.47
CA LEU A 309 -5.73 -23.50 23.91
C LEU A 309 -5.26 -22.05 23.72
N GLN A 310 -6.14 -21.19 23.19
CA GLN A 310 -5.82 -19.76 23.01
C GLN A 310 -5.45 -19.07 24.33
N ALA A 311 -6.00 -19.50 25.45
CA ALA A 311 -5.70 -18.95 26.77
C ALA A 311 -4.24 -19.13 27.22
N VAL A 312 -3.54 -20.10 26.64
CA VAL A 312 -2.13 -20.43 26.96
C VAL A 312 -1.17 -20.15 25.79
N GLU A 313 -1.67 -19.66 24.68
CA GLU A 313 -0.83 -19.22 23.55
C GLU A 313 0.08 -18.04 23.93
N ARG A 314 1.30 -18.06 23.41
CA ARG A 314 2.32 -17.02 23.55
C ARG A 314 3.36 -17.17 22.43
N ASP A 315 4.37 -16.30 22.38
CA ASP A 315 5.35 -16.21 21.27
C ASP A 315 6.01 -17.54 20.87
N ASN A 316 6.12 -18.48 21.81
CA ASN A 316 6.71 -19.81 21.60
C ASN A 316 5.75 -20.96 21.86
N VAL A 317 4.43 -20.71 21.88
CA VAL A 317 3.38 -21.72 22.12
C VAL A 317 2.19 -21.45 21.22
N TYR A 318 1.88 -22.38 20.32
CA TYR A 318 0.78 -22.25 19.36
C TYR A 318 -0.20 -23.42 19.41
N GLY A 319 -1.48 -23.08 19.32
CA GLY A 319 -2.57 -24.05 19.24
C GLY A 319 -3.03 -24.29 17.79
N PHE A 320 -3.38 -25.55 17.52
CA PHE A 320 -3.82 -25.98 16.19
C PHE A 320 -5.07 -26.86 16.29
N ARG A 321 -5.95 -26.73 15.30
CA ARG A 321 -7.01 -27.70 15.05
C ARG A 321 -6.65 -28.55 13.85
N MET A 322 -6.52 -29.86 14.04
CA MET A 322 -6.12 -30.79 12.98
C MET A 322 -7.29 -31.25 12.11
N GLY A 323 -8.50 -31.17 12.65
CA GLY A 323 -9.76 -31.53 11.98
C GLY A 323 -10.66 -32.29 12.95
N GLY A 324 -11.97 -32.21 12.75
CA GLY A 324 -12.92 -32.88 13.67
C GLY A 324 -12.73 -32.46 15.13
N ASP A 325 -12.40 -33.43 15.97
CA ASP A 325 -12.17 -33.33 17.40
C ASP A 325 -10.69 -33.30 17.83
N GLU A 326 -9.77 -33.33 16.85
CA GLU A 326 -8.33 -33.38 17.07
C GLU A 326 -7.69 -31.99 17.14
N PHE A 327 -6.92 -31.73 18.19
CA PHE A 327 -6.17 -30.49 18.44
C PHE A 327 -4.71 -30.82 18.79
N MET A 328 -3.85 -29.83 18.54
CA MET A 328 -2.43 -29.88 18.92
C MET A 328 -2.05 -28.59 19.61
N LEU A 329 -1.14 -28.68 20.60
CA LEU A 329 -0.41 -27.51 21.10
C LEU A 329 1.08 -27.81 20.95
N LEU A 330 1.81 -26.88 20.32
CA LEU A 330 3.26 -26.96 20.13
C LEU A 330 3.94 -25.86 20.93
N GLY A 331 4.99 -26.22 21.67
CA GLY A 331 5.84 -25.27 22.36
C GLY A 331 7.32 -25.55 22.07
N TRP A 332 8.14 -24.53 22.05
CA TRP A 332 9.60 -24.63 21.88
C TRP A 332 10.33 -23.71 22.84
N ASP A 333 11.62 -23.93 23.02
CA ASP A 333 12.44 -23.21 24.01
C ASP A 333 11.81 -23.24 25.41
N LEU A 334 11.27 -24.41 25.79
CA LEU A 334 10.70 -24.69 27.10
C LEU A 334 11.50 -25.78 27.77
N THR A 335 11.77 -25.64 29.04
CA THR A 335 12.23 -26.74 29.86
C THR A 335 11.11 -27.76 30.08
N GLU A 336 11.42 -29.00 30.45
CA GLU A 336 10.41 -30.04 30.73
C GLU A 336 9.43 -29.59 31.83
N ALA A 337 9.94 -28.91 32.87
CA ALA A 337 9.12 -28.37 33.95
C ALA A 337 8.15 -27.28 33.47
N GLU A 338 8.59 -26.44 32.52
CA GLU A 338 7.73 -25.42 31.89
C GLU A 338 6.70 -26.05 30.96
N ALA A 339 7.05 -27.14 30.27
CA ALA A 339 6.09 -27.90 29.47
C ALA A 339 4.98 -28.54 30.35
N GLU A 340 5.36 -29.17 31.46
CA GLU A 340 4.38 -29.71 32.43
C GLU A 340 3.52 -28.59 33.04
N LYS A 341 4.13 -27.47 33.38
CA LYS A 341 3.38 -26.30 33.87
C LYS A 341 2.39 -25.78 32.82
N LEU A 342 2.80 -25.68 31.56
CA LEU A 342 1.93 -25.25 30.47
C LEU A 342 0.71 -26.17 30.32
N LYS A 343 0.89 -27.50 30.45
CA LYS A 343 -0.21 -28.44 30.49
C LYS A 343 -1.19 -28.13 31.61
N LYS A 344 -0.68 -27.88 32.81
CA LYS A 344 -1.50 -27.51 33.95
C LYS A 344 -2.24 -26.20 33.78
N ASP A 345 -1.54 -25.16 33.27
CA ASP A 345 -2.13 -23.84 32.97
C ASP A 345 -3.29 -23.98 31.97
N TRP A 346 -3.15 -24.87 30.96
CA TRP A 346 -4.21 -25.21 30.03
C TRP A 346 -5.37 -25.96 30.68
N GLU A 347 -5.09 -26.96 31.52
CA GLU A 347 -6.12 -27.72 32.29
C GLU A 347 -6.93 -26.76 33.16
N ASP A 348 -6.27 -25.81 33.84
CA ASP A 348 -6.92 -24.78 34.67
C ASP A 348 -7.79 -23.84 33.82
N ALA A 349 -7.31 -23.44 32.62
CA ALA A 349 -8.10 -22.63 31.69
C ALA A 349 -9.34 -23.36 31.17
N LEU A 350 -9.22 -24.65 30.83
CA LEU A 350 -10.35 -25.49 30.43
C LEU A 350 -11.36 -25.67 31.58
N ALA A 351 -10.88 -25.91 32.80
CA ALA A 351 -11.72 -26.05 34.00
C ALA A 351 -12.53 -24.75 34.22
N LYS A 352 -11.89 -23.59 34.13
CA LYS A 352 -12.56 -22.29 34.25
C LYS A 352 -13.65 -22.09 33.19
N LEU A 353 -13.41 -22.50 31.93
CA LEU A 353 -14.43 -22.45 30.88
C LEU A 353 -15.60 -23.39 31.12
N ASN A 354 -15.39 -24.49 31.87
CA ASN A 354 -16.39 -25.45 32.24
C ASN A 354 -17.19 -25.05 33.51
N GLU A 355 -16.85 -23.95 34.19
CA GLU A 355 -17.65 -23.44 35.34
C GLU A 355 -19.05 -22.98 34.91
N ASN A 356 -19.22 -22.59 33.64
CA ASN A 356 -20.53 -22.24 33.08
C ASN A 356 -21.37 -23.51 32.86
N LYS A 357 -22.30 -23.77 33.81
CA LYS A 357 -23.15 -24.96 33.78
C LYS A 357 -24.27 -24.94 32.74
N ASP A 358 -24.52 -23.77 32.13
CA ASP A 358 -25.50 -23.63 31.06
C ASP A 358 -24.97 -24.13 29.72
N GLU A 359 -23.66 -24.40 29.64
CA GLU A 359 -22.99 -24.90 28.44
C GLU A 359 -22.56 -26.38 28.65
N VAL A 360 -22.41 -27.07 27.50
CA VAL A 360 -21.88 -28.44 27.49
C VAL A 360 -20.47 -28.47 28.08
N GLU A 361 -20.21 -29.39 28.99
CA GLU A 361 -18.87 -29.63 29.56
C GLU A 361 -17.92 -30.10 28.45
N CYS A 362 -16.81 -29.39 28.25
CA CYS A 362 -15.76 -29.77 27.34
C CYS A 362 -14.72 -30.66 28.04
N VAL A 363 -14.57 -31.87 27.55
CA VAL A 363 -13.64 -32.87 28.09
C VAL A 363 -12.62 -33.20 27.01
N ILE A 364 -11.35 -32.99 27.29
CA ILE A 364 -10.26 -33.17 26.34
C ILE A 364 -9.23 -34.15 26.89
N ALA A 365 -8.94 -35.20 26.14
CA ALA A 365 -7.80 -36.05 26.40
C ALA A 365 -6.53 -35.40 25.92
N CYS A 366 -5.45 -35.48 26.69
CA CYS A 366 -4.19 -34.84 26.37
C CYS A 366 -2.99 -35.76 26.64
N GLY A 367 -2.10 -35.86 25.65
CA GLY A 367 -0.80 -36.53 25.78
C GLY A 367 0.32 -35.54 25.52
N LEU A 368 1.22 -35.36 26.50
CA LEU A 368 2.41 -34.52 26.39
C LEU A 368 3.63 -35.39 26.10
N ALA A 369 4.42 -35.01 25.07
CA ALA A 369 5.78 -35.51 24.84
C ALA A 369 6.76 -34.34 24.81
N TYR A 370 7.90 -34.50 25.46
CA TYR A 370 8.96 -33.52 25.53
C TYR A 370 10.25 -34.08 24.93
N GLY A 371 10.89 -33.30 24.08
CA GLY A 371 12.18 -33.61 23.47
C GLY A 371 13.21 -32.50 23.74
N LYS A 372 14.43 -32.93 24.01
CA LYS A 372 15.57 -32.04 24.24
C LYS A 372 16.77 -32.54 23.46
N ASP A 373 17.50 -31.61 22.88
CA ASP A 373 18.70 -31.87 22.07
C ASP A 373 18.39 -32.79 20.85
N ASP A 374 19.13 -33.85 20.63
CA ASP A 374 19.04 -34.77 19.48
C ASP A 374 17.81 -35.71 19.54
N PHE A 375 16.58 -35.18 19.61
CA PHE A 375 15.36 -35.97 19.63
C PHE A 375 14.85 -36.34 18.22
N ASP A 376 14.19 -37.49 18.08
CA ASP A 376 13.42 -37.84 16.88
C ASP A 376 12.01 -37.28 16.97
N LEU A 377 11.68 -36.29 16.11
CA LEU A 377 10.37 -35.66 16.10
C LEU A 377 9.23 -36.63 15.80
N LYS A 378 9.45 -37.70 15.00
CA LYS A 378 8.42 -38.71 14.73
C LYS A 378 8.15 -39.57 15.94
N GLU A 379 9.19 -39.92 16.69
CA GLU A 379 9.03 -40.67 17.94
C GLU A 379 8.31 -39.82 19.00
N LEU A 380 8.62 -38.52 19.09
CA LEU A 380 7.90 -37.61 20.00
C LEU A 380 6.42 -37.46 19.63
N LEU A 381 6.10 -37.32 18.36
CA LEU A 381 4.72 -37.24 17.89
C LEU A 381 3.95 -38.53 18.26
N LYS A 382 4.58 -39.70 18.02
CA LYS A 382 3.99 -40.97 18.39
C LYS A 382 3.81 -41.10 19.90
N LEU A 383 4.77 -40.69 20.69
CA LEU A 383 4.70 -40.73 22.15
C LEU A 383 3.55 -39.84 22.69
N ALA A 384 3.38 -38.64 22.08
CA ALA A 384 2.27 -37.78 22.45
C ALA A 384 0.91 -38.42 22.12
N ASP A 385 0.80 -39.09 20.99
CA ASP A 385 -0.40 -39.82 20.58
C ASP A 385 -0.72 -40.99 21.49
N ASP A 386 0.26 -41.83 21.79
CA ASP A 386 0.11 -42.97 22.70
C ASP A 386 -0.37 -42.50 24.09
N ARG A 387 0.23 -41.44 24.63
CA ARG A 387 -0.15 -40.85 25.94
C ARG A 387 -1.54 -40.21 25.91
N MET A 388 -1.95 -39.58 24.82
CA MET A 388 -3.29 -39.04 24.64
C MET A 388 -4.32 -40.15 24.64
N TYR A 389 -4.04 -41.25 23.92
CA TYR A 389 -4.93 -42.42 23.94
C TYR A 389 -5.08 -43.06 25.32
N GLU A 390 -3.97 -43.24 26.06
CA GLU A 390 -4.01 -43.72 27.45
C GLU A 390 -4.86 -42.81 28.34
N ASN A 391 -4.70 -41.49 28.19
CA ASN A 391 -5.49 -40.51 28.97
C ASN A 391 -6.98 -40.57 28.57
N LYS A 392 -7.28 -40.73 27.27
CA LYS A 392 -8.66 -40.88 26.74
C LYS A 392 -9.36 -42.09 27.35
N VAL A 393 -8.67 -43.24 27.46
CA VAL A 393 -9.17 -44.45 28.10
C VAL A 393 -9.40 -44.22 29.59
N ALA A 394 -8.46 -43.59 30.29
CA ALA A 394 -8.59 -43.28 31.71
C ALA A 394 -9.80 -42.38 32.04
N ILE A 395 -10.02 -41.36 31.19
CA ILE A 395 -11.18 -40.46 31.31
C ILE A 395 -12.48 -41.24 31.16
N LYS A 396 -12.60 -42.11 30.14
CA LYS A 396 -13.82 -42.93 29.95
C LYS A 396 -14.09 -43.83 31.12
N ILE A 397 -13.09 -44.55 31.61
CA ILE A 397 -13.21 -45.43 32.78
C ILE A 397 -13.67 -44.64 34.01
N SER A 398 -13.08 -43.48 34.30
CA SER A 398 -13.43 -42.65 35.44
C SER A 398 -14.88 -42.14 35.41
N ARG A 399 -15.46 -42.03 34.21
CA ARG A 399 -16.85 -41.62 34.00
C ARG A 399 -17.84 -42.79 33.90
N GLY A 400 -17.36 -44.04 34.00
CA GLY A 400 -18.18 -45.23 33.89
C GLY A 400 -18.61 -45.59 32.47
N ASP A 401 -17.95 -45.04 31.45
CA ASP A 401 -18.18 -45.31 30.04
C ASP A 401 -17.34 -46.52 29.57
N ASP A 402 -17.80 -47.22 28.53
CA ASP A 402 -17.01 -48.26 27.88
C ASP A 402 -15.76 -47.67 27.22
N PRO A 403 -14.55 -48.07 27.62
CA PRO A 403 -13.29 -47.53 27.03
C PRO A 403 -13.19 -47.78 25.53
N ASN A 404 -13.87 -48.80 24.99
CA ASN A 404 -13.86 -49.17 23.58
C ASN A 404 -15.02 -48.54 22.77
N ALA A 405 -15.97 -47.86 23.41
CA ALA A 405 -17.03 -47.16 22.72
C ALA A 405 -16.46 -46.00 21.90
N ARG A 406 -16.82 -45.89 20.62
CA ARG A 406 -16.44 -44.76 19.74
C ARG A 406 -17.35 -43.60 19.96
#